data_bb8fdea341c78d802d6fb0422fc0a021
#
_entry.id   bb8fdea341c78d802d6fb0422fc0a021
#
_cell.length_a   1.000
_cell.length_b   1.000
_cell.length_c   1.000
_cell.angle_alpha   90.00
_cell.angle_beta   90.00
_cell.angle_gamma   90.00
#
_symmetry.space_group_name_H-M   'P 1'
#
loop_
_entity.id
_entity.type
_entity.pdbx_description
1 polymer ?
#
loop_
_entity_poly.entity_id
_entity_poly.type
_entity_poly.pdbx_seq_one_letter_code
_entity_poly.pdbx_strand_id
1 'polypeptide(L)'
;GIDSYYGDSASVINYPISNTSWAAPQVTDDGYQIAYSTDVDGNPIYTDSMSTEEKYEAAAQAALGFFEAAGYTVENGKLTAAPEGAKLGYQVNIGAGGSGDHPSFLLLKNAADAFAKIGFTLTVNDIAVASELYQSYQSGVAEMWVAAWSATPDPDMYQLYHSKGATNYYKINDSELDEMIVAARQSVDQTYRKSLYKAAMDIIMDWGVEVPVYQRSECYIFSSERINISTLTPDMTPYWSWRSEVEKLELN
;
A
#
# COMPACT_ATOMS: atom_id res chain seq x y z
N GLY A 1 5.36 13.84 4.78
CA GLY A 1 3.91 13.67 4.72
C GLY A 1 3.35 12.85 5.87
N ILE A 2 3.64 11.56 5.94
CA ILE A 2 3.10 10.66 7.01
C ILE A 2 3.58 11.12 8.37
N ASP A 3 4.87 11.39 8.53
CA ASP A 3 5.47 11.85 9.79
C ASP A 3 4.87 13.17 10.29
N SER A 4 4.53 14.08 9.37
CA SER A 4 3.92 15.38 9.75
C SER A 4 2.48 15.26 10.21
N TYR A 5 1.77 14.20 9.84
CA TYR A 5 0.37 13.97 10.23
C TYR A 5 0.25 12.98 11.38
N TYR A 6 0.96 11.86 11.33
CA TYR A 6 0.85 10.76 12.29
C TYR A 6 2.02 10.72 13.30
N GLY A 7 3.13 11.43 13.05
CA GLY A 7 4.35 11.29 13.84
C GLY A 7 4.79 9.81 13.86
N ASP A 8 5.16 9.33 15.03
CA ASP A 8 5.60 7.94 15.24
C ASP A 8 4.44 6.91 15.22
N SER A 9 3.20 7.36 14.99
CA SER A 9 2.01 6.48 14.97
C SER A 9 1.73 5.85 13.60
N ALA A 10 2.62 6.02 12.63
CA ALA A 10 2.55 5.34 11.33
C ALA A 10 3.95 5.11 10.78
N SER A 11 4.09 4.13 9.90
CA SER A 11 5.34 3.81 9.20
C SER A 11 5.08 3.51 7.74
N VAL A 12 6.03 3.87 6.87
CA VAL A 12 6.00 3.51 5.45
C VAL A 12 6.17 2.00 5.30
N ILE A 13 5.41 1.42 4.37
CA ILE A 13 5.57 0.02 3.97
C ILE A 13 6.00 -0.06 2.50
N ASN A 14 6.86 -1.02 2.18
CA ASN A 14 7.39 -1.24 0.82
C ASN A 14 6.87 -2.53 0.19
N TYR A 15 6.11 -3.33 0.94
CA TYR A 15 5.50 -4.57 0.49
C TYR A 15 4.04 -4.60 0.93
N PRO A 16 3.16 -5.36 0.27
CA PRO A 16 1.75 -5.47 0.62
C PRO A 16 1.54 -6.35 1.86
N ILE A 17 2.24 -6.03 2.93
CA ILE A 17 2.23 -6.74 4.21
C ILE A 17 2.59 -5.77 5.34
N SER A 18 2.08 -6.01 6.55
CA SER A 18 2.49 -5.24 7.72
C SER A 18 3.97 -5.45 8.05
N ASN A 19 4.72 -4.38 8.33
CA ASN A 19 6.12 -4.46 8.77
C ASN A 19 6.32 -5.27 10.05
N THR A 20 5.26 -5.47 10.86
CA THR A 20 5.28 -6.28 12.08
C THR A 20 5.03 -7.75 11.83
N SER A 21 4.68 -8.15 10.61
CA SER A 21 4.50 -9.56 10.25
C SER A 21 5.84 -10.29 10.27
N TRP A 22 5.84 -11.51 10.77
CA TRP A 22 7.02 -12.39 10.73
C TRP A 22 7.50 -12.70 9.30
N ALA A 23 6.63 -12.58 8.31
CA ALA A 23 6.95 -12.79 6.89
C ALA A 23 7.37 -11.50 6.18
N ALA A 24 7.30 -10.34 6.83
CA ALA A 24 7.68 -9.09 6.21
C ALA A 24 9.19 -9.07 5.89
N PRO A 25 9.56 -8.69 4.65
CA PRO A 25 10.96 -8.44 4.31
C PRO A 25 11.53 -7.33 5.19
N GLN A 26 12.76 -7.51 5.65
CA GLN A 26 13.49 -6.53 6.44
C GLN A 26 14.51 -5.79 5.57
N VAL A 27 14.84 -4.57 5.94
CA VAL A 27 15.82 -3.74 5.20
C VAL A 27 17.18 -4.43 5.05
N THR A 28 17.50 -5.35 5.97
CA THR A 28 18.74 -6.14 5.96
C THR A 28 18.66 -7.44 5.18
N ASP A 29 17.47 -7.82 4.69
CA ASP A 29 17.29 -9.06 3.94
C ASP A 29 17.83 -8.87 2.51
N ASP A 30 18.48 -9.92 1.97
CA ASP A 30 18.92 -9.92 0.58
C ASP A 30 17.72 -9.74 -0.36
N GLY A 31 17.88 -8.87 -1.36
CA GLY A 31 16.82 -8.56 -2.30
C GLY A 31 15.70 -7.66 -1.74
N TYR A 32 15.92 -7.00 -0.58
CA TYR A 32 15.01 -5.95 -0.13
C TYR A 32 15.02 -4.77 -1.10
N GLN A 33 13.84 -4.30 -1.48
CA GLN A 33 13.68 -3.15 -2.36
C GLN A 33 12.71 -2.13 -1.76
N ILE A 34 13.01 -0.85 -1.98
CA ILE A 34 12.04 0.22 -1.75
C ILE A 34 11.06 0.19 -2.93
N ALA A 35 9.78 0.08 -2.63
CA ALA A 35 8.73 -0.03 -3.65
C ALA A 35 8.80 1.11 -4.67
N TYR A 36 8.78 0.76 -5.95
CA TYR A 36 8.73 1.70 -7.08
C TYR A 36 9.78 2.81 -7.02
N SER A 37 11.00 2.47 -6.62
CA SER A 37 12.13 3.41 -6.47
C SER A 37 13.12 3.41 -7.62
N THR A 38 12.84 2.64 -8.68
CA THR A 38 13.68 2.53 -9.87
C THR A 38 12.92 2.95 -11.13
N ASP A 39 13.66 3.41 -12.14
CA ASP A 39 13.13 3.63 -13.48
C ASP A 39 12.93 2.30 -14.24
N VAL A 40 12.49 2.38 -15.52
CA VAL A 40 12.23 1.20 -16.35
C VAL A 40 13.49 0.37 -16.66
N ASP A 41 14.66 0.96 -16.55
CA ASP A 41 15.96 0.30 -16.72
C ASP A 41 16.55 -0.24 -15.40
N GLY A 42 15.84 -0.05 -14.28
CA GLY A 42 16.25 -0.49 -12.94
C GLY A 42 17.19 0.48 -12.20
N ASN A 43 17.41 1.68 -12.73
CA ASN A 43 18.23 2.68 -12.05
C ASN A 43 17.46 3.37 -10.92
N PRO A 44 18.11 3.68 -9.77
CA PRO A 44 17.46 4.42 -8.70
C PRO A 44 16.97 5.81 -9.16
N ILE A 45 15.72 6.14 -8.83
CA ILE A 45 15.09 7.42 -9.16
C ILE A 45 15.48 8.50 -8.12
N TYR A 46 15.66 8.10 -6.87
CA TYR A 46 15.82 9.01 -5.74
C TYR A 46 17.25 9.06 -5.21
N THR A 47 17.63 10.23 -4.71
CA THR A 47 18.83 10.43 -3.89
C THR A 47 18.43 11.04 -2.54
N ASP A 48 19.27 10.89 -1.52
CA ASP A 48 19.04 11.42 -0.18
C ASP A 48 18.98 12.95 -0.14
N SER A 49 19.61 13.62 -1.12
CA SER A 49 19.67 15.08 -1.20
C SER A 49 18.42 15.72 -1.84
N MET A 50 17.56 14.94 -2.47
CA MET A 50 16.36 15.46 -3.14
C MET A 50 15.32 15.92 -2.14
N SER A 51 14.77 17.12 -2.37
CA SER A 51 13.55 17.61 -1.72
C SER A 51 12.34 16.76 -2.09
N THR A 52 11.24 16.91 -1.37
CA THR A 52 9.98 16.21 -1.67
C THR A 52 9.48 16.56 -3.08
N GLU A 53 9.57 17.82 -3.50
CA GLU A 53 9.15 18.25 -4.83
C GLU A 53 10.00 17.63 -5.93
N GLU A 54 11.34 17.64 -5.77
CA GLU A 54 12.26 16.99 -6.70
C GLU A 54 12.00 15.48 -6.82
N LYS A 55 11.65 14.81 -5.72
CA LYS A 55 11.29 13.38 -5.75
C LYS A 55 10.00 13.13 -6.55
N TYR A 56 8.98 13.97 -6.43
CA TYR A 56 7.77 13.86 -7.25
C TYR A 56 8.05 14.12 -8.73
N GLU A 57 8.91 15.08 -9.05
CA GLU A 57 9.30 15.37 -10.43
C GLU A 57 10.13 14.22 -11.02
N ALA A 58 11.10 13.70 -10.29
CA ALA A 58 11.90 12.56 -10.71
C ALA A 58 11.02 11.32 -10.94
N ALA A 59 10.06 11.03 -10.05
CA ALA A 59 9.12 9.94 -10.22
C ALA A 59 8.23 10.11 -11.46
N ALA A 60 7.73 11.32 -11.71
CA ALA A 60 6.93 11.59 -12.91
C ALA A 60 7.74 11.43 -14.19
N GLN A 61 9.01 11.86 -14.20
CA GLN A 61 9.89 11.65 -15.35
C GLN A 61 10.21 10.17 -15.57
N ALA A 62 10.51 9.41 -14.49
CA ALA A 62 10.74 7.97 -14.58
C ALA A 62 9.49 7.22 -15.07
N ALA A 63 8.30 7.67 -14.69
CA ALA A 63 7.03 7.10 -15.15
C ALA A 63 6.87 7.18 -16.68
N LEU A 64 7.45 8.17 -17.38
CA LEU A 64 7.41 8.25 -18.83
C LEU A 64 8.01 7.01 -19.50
N GLY A 65 9.10 6.47 -18.96
CA GLY A 65 9.71 5.23 -19.48
C GLY A 65 8.77 4.02 -19.37
N PHE A 66 8.06 3.89 -18.25
CA PHE A 66 7.06 2.84 -18.07
C PHE A 66 5.84 3.03 -18.98
N PHE A 67 5.38 4.26 -19.15
CA PHE A 67 4.30 4.56 -20.09
C PHE A 67 4.71 4.23 -21.53
N GLU A 68 5.93 4.59 -21.94
CA GLU A 68 6.46 4.29 -23.28
C GLU A 68 6.57 2.78 -23.49
N ALA A 69 7.08 2.04 -22.50
CA ALA A 69 7.13 0.57 -22.52
C ALA A 69 5.73 -0.06 -22.60
N ALA A 70 4.71 0.60 -22.05
CA ALA A 70 3.30 0.20 -22.14
C ALA A 70 2.61 0.65 -23.44
N GLY A 71 3.33 1.25 -24.39
CA GLY A 71 2.83 1.64 -25.71
C GLY A 71 2.21 3.04 -25.79
N TYR A 72 2.40 3.88 -24.76
CA TYR A 72 2.04 5.30 -24.88
C TYR A 72 3.03 6.05 -25.73
N THR A 73 2.56 7.11 -26.38
CA THR A 73 3.44 8.01 -27.15
C THR A 73 3.95 9.12 -26.24
N VAL A 74 5.29 9.27 -26.20
CA VAL A 74 5.97 10.34 -25.46
C VAL A 74 6.64 11.30 -26.44
N GLU A 75 6.30 12.59 -26.37
CA GLU A 75 6.89 13.64 -27.18
C GLU A 75 7.26 14.85 -26.31
N ASN A 76 8.48 15.33 -26.41
CA ASN A 76 8.99 16.47 -25.66
C ASN A 76 8.78 16.34 -24.13
N GLY A 77 8.98 15.12 -23.59
CA GLY A 77 8.83 14.83 -22.15
C GLY A 77 7.38 14.80 -21.66
N LYS A 78 6.43 14.57 -22.56
CA LYS A 78 5.00 14.49 -22.23
C LYS A 78 4.32 13.36 -22.98
N LEU A 79 3.30 12.79 -22.34
CA LEU A 79 2.39 11.86 -22.99
C LEU A 79 1.47 12.62 -23.95
N THR A 80 1.38 12.15 -25.19
CA THR A 80 0.56 12.76 -26.26
C THR A 80 -0.51 11.81 -26.78
N ALA A 81 -0.33 10.51 -26.62
CA ALA A 81 -1.34 9.52 -26.99
C ALA A 81 -1.27 8.28 -26.08
N ALA A 82 -2.41 7.67 -25.85
CA ALA A 82 -2.53 6.38 -25.17
C ALA A 82 -2.71 5.25 -26.21
N PRO A 83 -2.24 4.01 -25.93
CA PRO A 83 -2.52 2.87 -26.77
C PRO A 83 -4.01 2.50 -26.73
N GLU A 84 -4.46 1.64 -27.64
CA GLU A 84 -5.84 1.17 -27.70
C GLU A 84 -6.29 0.57 -26.36
N GLY A 85 -7.44 1.01 -25.86
CA GLY A 85 -8.01 0.57 -24.59
C GLY A 85 -7.49 1.29 -23.35
N ALA A 86 -6.45 2.14 -23.49
CA ALA A 86 -5.92 2.97 -22.41
C ALA A 86 -6.32 4.44 -22.55
N LYS A 87 -6.02 5.25 -21.51
CA LYS A 87 -6.37 6.67 -21.44
C LYS A 87 -5.16 7.49 -21.00
N LEU A 88 -5.17 8.79 -21.29
CA LEU A 88 -4.21 9.77 -20.78
C LEU A 88 -4.59 10.28 -19.37
N GLY A 89 -5.48 9.62 -18.69
CA GLY A 89 -5.86 9.93 -17.32
C GLY A 89 -6.84 8.92 -16.76
N TYR A 90 -6.80 8.81 -15.43
CA TYR A 90 -7.65 7.92 -14.65
C TYR A 90 -8.15 8.62 -13.39
N GLN A 91 -9.21 8.07 -12.79
CA GLN A 91 -9.74 8.53 -11.53
C GLN A 91 -9.32 7.58 -10.41
N VAL A 92 -8.82 8.15 -9.31
CA VAL A 92 -8.58 7.43 -8.06
C VAL A 92 -9.65 7.84 -7.03
N ASN A 93 -10.35 6.85 -6.49
CA ASN A 93 -11.33 7.04 -5.42
C ASN A 93 -10.66 6.84 -4.05
N ILE A 94 -10.88 7.78 -3.14
CA ILE A 94 -10.43 7.70 -1.76
C ILE A 94 -11.58 8.02 -0.80
N GLY A 95 -11.71 7.28 0.28
CA GLY A 95 -12.70 7.54 1.33
C GLY A 95 -12.08 8.38 2.45
N ALA A 96 -11.82 9.66 2.18
CA ALA A 96 -11.17 10.58 3.11
C ALA A 96 -12.16 11.56 3.79
N GLY A 97 -13.47 11.28 3.70
CA GLY A 97 -14.52 12.06 4.36
C GLY A 97 -14.97 13.31 3.61
N GLY A 98 -14.46 13.56 2.39
CA GLY A 98 -14.82 14.71 1.56
C GLY A 98 -14.27 16.04 2.03
N SER A 99 -13.42 16.07 3.06
CA SER A 99 -12.85 17.30 3.66
C SER A 99 -11.57 17.78 2.97
N GLY A 100 -10.86 16.88 2.27
CA GLY A 100 -9.64 17.19 1.55
C GLY A 100 -8.38 17.37 2.42
N ASP A 101 -8.46 17.07 3.72
CA ASP A 101 -7.37 17.23 4.69
C ASP A 101 -6.70 15.90 5.10
N HIS A 102 -7.20 14.78 4.61
CA HIS A 102 -6.62 13.47 4.89
C HIS A 102 -5.23 13.33 4.24
N PRO A 103 -4.22 12.78 4.93
CA PRO A 103 -2.85 12.69 4.43
C PRO A 103 -2.74 11.92 3.11
N SER A 104 -3.50 10.85 2.92
CA SER A 104 -3.52 10.11 1.65
C SER A 104 -4.15 10.93 0.51
N PHE A 105 -5.14 11.80 0.81
CA PHE A 105 -5.68 12.72 -0.19
C PHE A 105 -4.62 13.73 -0.64
N LEU A 106 -3.89 14.32 0.30
CA LEU A 106 -2.82 15.28 0.01
C LEU A 106 -1.68 14.62 -0.78
N LEU A 107 -1.32 13.38 -0.46
CA LEU A 107 -0.34 12.59 -1.22
C LEU A 107 -0.79 12.41 -2.67
N LEU A 108 -2.03 12.01 -2.90
CA LEU A 108 -2.60 11.84 -4.24
C LEU A 108 -2.68 13.16 -5.01
N LYS A 109 -2.98 14.26 -4.33
CA LYS A 109 -2.98 15.60 -4.96
C LYS A 109 -1.59 15.99 -5.44
N ASN A 110 -0.55 15.79 -4.64
CA ASN A 110 0.83 16.04 -5.03
C ASN A 110 1.24 15.16 -6.23
N ALA A 111 0.85 13.88 -6.22
CA ALA A 111 1.07 12.98 -7.36
C ALA A 111 0.33 13.47 -8.62
N ALA A 112 -0.93 13.91 -8.49
CA ALA A 112 -1.71 14.44 -9.59
C ALA A 112 -1.06 15.68 -10.22
N ASP A 113 -0.53 16.59 -9.39
CA ASP A 113 0.16 17.79 -9.85
C ASP A 113 1.47 17.45 -10.58
N ALA A 114 2.20 16.43 -10.11
CA ALA A 114 3.41 15.94 -10.80
C ALA A 114 3.06 15.26 -12.14
N PHE A 115 2.05 14.39 -12.16
CA PHE A 115 1.58 13.73 -13.39
C PHE A 115 1.05 14.71 -14.43
N ALA A 116 0.40 15.79 -14.01
CA ALA A 116 -0.06 16.84 -14.93
C ALA A 116 1.09 17.48 -15.71
N LYS A 117 2.29 17.59 -15.12
CA LYS A 117 3.49 18.13 -15.79
C LYS A 117 3.93 17.26 -16.97
N ILE A 118 3.69 15.96 -16.92
CA ILE A 118 4.02 15.00 -17.99
C ILE A 118 2.84 14.65 -18.91
N GLY A 119 1.71 15.37 -18.81
CA GLY A 119 0.56 15.15 -19.70
C GLY A 119 -0.38 14.04 -19.29
N PHE A 120 -0.31 13.56 -18.04
CA PHE A 120 -1.23 12.56 -17.50
C PHE A 120 -2.17 13.21 -16.47
N THR A 121 -3.46 12.89 -16.54
CA THR A 121 -4.46 13.42 -15.62
C THR A 121 -4.84 12.39 -14.55
N LEU A 122 -4.44 12.62 -13.29
CA LEU A 122 -4.94 11.85 -12.17
C LEU A 122 -6.04 12.65 -11.46
N THR A 123 -7.28 12.20 -11.59
CA THR A 123 -8.43 12.83 -10.91
C THR A 123 -8.62 12.20 -9.54
N VAL A 124 -8.43 12.98 -8.48
CA VAL A 124 -8.63 12.50 -7.10
C VAL A 124 -10.06 12.78 -6.68
N ASN A 125 -10.83 11.73 -6.41
CA ASN A 125 -12.22 11.78 -5.98
C ASN A 125 -12.32 11.39 -4.50
N ASP A 126 -12.54 12.39 -3.62
CA ASP A 126 -12.72 12.17 -2.19
C ASP A 126 -14.18 11.84 -1.88
N ILE A 127 -14.45 10.57 -1.61
CA ILE A 127 -15.78 10.04 -1.31
C ILE A 127 -16.07 10.23 0.18
N ALA A 128 -17.13 10.97 0.50
CA ALA A 128 -17.52 11.24 1.89
C ALA A 128 -18.09 9.99 2.60
N VAL A 129 -18.70 9.07 1.87
CA VAL A 129 -19.40 7.89 2.42
C VAL A 129 -18.59 6.63 2.12
N ALA A 130 -18.01 6.01 3.13
CA ALA A 130 -17.13 4.85 2.99
C ALA A 130 -17.78 3.67 2.23
N SER A 131 -19.10 3.43 2.41
CA SER A 131 -19.81 2.38 1.70
C SER A 131 -19.85 2.58 0.19
N GLU A 132 -19.85 3.82 -0.30
CA GLU A 132 -19.80 4.13 -1.73
C GLU A 132 -18.43 3.78 -2.32
N LEU A 133 -17.35 4.06 -1.57
CA LEU A 133 -16.00 3.60 -1.96
C LEU A 133 -15.97 2.09 -2.09
N TYR A 134 -16.43 1.36 -1.07
CA TYR A 134 -16.43 -0.11 -1.08
C TYR A 134 -17.24 -0.66 -2.26
N GLN A 135 -18.43 -0.14 -2.49
CA GLN A 135 -19.25 -0.53 -3.62
C GLN A 135 -18.55 -0.28 -4.96
N SER A 136 -17.83 0.82 -5.11
CA SER A 136 -17.17 1.20 -6.37
C SER A 136 -16.11 0.19 -6.81
N TYR A 137 -15.23 -0.25 -5.90
CA TYR A 137 -14.21 -1.23 -6.26
C TYR A 137 -14.71 -2.68 -6.25
N GLN A 138 -15.66 -3.02 -5.37
CA GLN A 138 -16.26 -4.36 -5.34
C GLN A 138 -17.08 -4.67 -6.61
N SER A 139 -17.74 -3.66 -7.17
CA SER A 139 -18.46 -3.78 -8.44
C SER A 139 -17.57 -3.74 -9.68
N GLY A 140 -16.28 -3.40 -9.52
CA GLY A 140 -15.32 -3.24 -10.62
C GLY A 140 -15.50 -1.96 -11.44
N VAL A 141 -16.22 -0.97 -10.92
CA VAL A 141 -16.43 0.33 -11.58
C VAL A 141 -15.26 1.28 -11.30
N ALA A 142 -14.63 1.19 -10.12
CA ALA A 142 -13.47 2.01 -9.81
C ALA A 142 -12.27 1.66 -10.69
N GLU A 143 -11.66 2.66 -11.32
CA GLU A 143 -10.40 2.49 -12.07
C GLU A 143 -9.22 2.33 -11.12
N MET A 144 -9.16 3.17 -10.09
CA MET A 144 -8.16 3.13 -9.01
C MET A 144 -8.85 3.47 -7.68
N TRP A 145 -8.34 2.95 -6.58
CA TRP A 145 -8.87 3.27 -5.25
C TRP A 145 -7.78 3.24 -4.18
N VAL A 146 -8.04 3.94 -3.08
CA VAL A 146 -7.24 3.86 -1.87
C VAL A 146 -8.08 3.19 -0.79
N ALA A 147 -7.56 2.12 -0.23
CA ALA A 147 -8.17 1.38 0.86
C ALA A 147 -7.10 0.85 1.83
N ALA A 148 -7.52 0.29 2.95
CA ALA A 148 -6.65 -0.36 3.90
C ALA A 148 -7.19 -1.76 4.23
N TRP A 149 -6.28 -2.69 4.39
CA TRP A 149 -6.57 -4.03 4.87
C TRP A 149 -6.17 -4.17 6.34
N SER A 150 -6.97 -4.89 7.11
CA SER A 150 -6.56 -5.31 8.45
C SER A 150 -5.67 -6.54 8.33
N ALA A 151 -4.45 -6.45 8.86
CA ALA A 151 -3.53 -7.58 8.88
C ALA A 151 -4.06 -8.72 9.75
N THR A 152 -3.69 -9.94 9.41
CA THR A 152 -3.94 -11.15 10.21
C THR A 152 -2.62 -11.67 10.79
N PRO A 153 -2.65 -12.42 11.93
CA PRO A 153 -1.43 -13.00 12.49
C PRO A 153 -0.73 -13.96 11.52
N ASP A 154 -1.49 -14.71 10.75
CA ASP A 154 -0.98 -15.49 9.63
C ASP A 154 -1.02 -14.62 8.36
N PRO A 155 0.09 -14.43 7.65
CA PRO A 155 0.17 -13.60 6.46
C PRO A 155 -0.38 -14.27 5.20
N ASP A 156 -1.50 -14.98 5.31
CA ASP A 156 -2.14 -15.68 4.21
C ASP A 156 -2.59 -14.72 3.10
N MET A 157 -2.10 -14.93 1.90
CA MET A 157 -2.35 -14.07 0.74
C MET A 157 -3.48 -14.57 -0.16
N TYR A 158 -4.09 -15.73 0.14
CA TYR A 158 -5.05 -16.37 -0.75
C TYR A 158 -6.25 -15.50 -1.08
N GLN A 159 -6.86 -14.91 -0.06
CA GLN A 159 -8.11 -14.18 -0.22
C GLN A 159 -7.97 -12.97 -1.16
N LEU A 160 -6.83 -12.30 -1.13
CA LEU A 160 -6.59 -11.04 -1.85
C LEU A 160 -5.96 -11.26 -3.22
N TYR A 161 -5.03 -12.21 -3.36
CA TYR A 161 -4.15 -12.28 -4.52
C TYR A 161 -4.24 -13.58 -5.33
N HIS A 162 -4.75 -14.67 -4.75
CA HIS A 162 -4.98 -15.88 -5.53
C HIS A 162 -6.06 -15.64 -6.59
N SER A 163 -5.93 -16.18 -7.80
CA SER A 163 -6.91 -16.01 -8.90
C SER A 163 -8.36 -16.35 -8.52
N LYS A 164 -8.54 -17.27 -7.56
CA LYS A 164 -9.85 -17.68 -7.00
C LYS A 164 -10.17 -17.03 -5.66
N GLY A 165 -9.37 -16.04 -5.23
CA GLY A 165 -9.58 -15.32 -3.98
C GLY A 165 -10.89 -14.52 -4.01
N ALA A 166 -11.66 -14.60 -2.93
CA ALA A 166 -13.01 -13.98 -2.87
C ALA A 166 -12.95 -12.44 -2.95
N THR A 167 -11.85 -11.85 -2.57
CA THR A 167 -11.63 -10.39 -2.57
C THR A 167 -10.45 -9.97 -3.47
N ASN A 168 -10.11 -10.79 -4.46
CA ASN A 168 -9.16 -10.42 -5.51
C ASN A 168 -9.78 -9.36 -6.44
N TYR A 169 -9.97 -8.17 -5.93
CA TYR A 169 -10.50 -7.03 -6.69
C TYR A 169 -9.50 -6.50 -7.70
N TYR A 170 -8.22 -6.82 -7.54
CA TYR A 170 -7.12 -6.50 -8.46
C TYR A 170 -7.19 -7.27 -9.78
N LYS A 171 -7.92 -8.39 -9.82
CA LYS A 171 -8.04 -9.29 -10.98
C LYS A 171 -6.71 -9.96 -11.38
N ILE A 172 -5.81 -10.14 -10.41
CA ILE A 172 -4.60 -10.94 -10.65
C ILE A 172 -5.02 -12.36 -11.07
N ASN A 173 -4.37 -12.85 -12.11
CA ASN A 173 -4.55 -14.21 -12.61
C ASN A 173 -3.19 -14.75 -13.05
N ASP A 174 -2.43 -15.24 -12.08
CA ASP A 174 -1.07 -15.71 -12.23
C ASP A 174 -0.92 -17.09 -11.59
N SER A 175 -0.57 -18.08 -12.40
CA SER A 175 -0.51 -19.46 -11.93
C SER A 175 0.69 -19.71 -10.99
N GLU A 176 1.80 -19.01 -11.18
CA GLU A 176 2.99 -19.12 -10.32
C GLU A 176 2.69 -18.54 -8.94
N LEU A 177 2.05 -17.38 -8.89
CA LEU A 177 1.57 -16.77 -7.66
C LEU A 177 0.58 -17.68 -6.92
N ASP A 178 -0.39 -18.26 -7.64
CA ASP A 178 -1.37 -19.18 -7.09
C ASP A 178 -0.71 -20.40 -6.44
N GLU A 179 0.27 -21.02 -7.12
CA GLU A 179 1.03 -22.16 -6.61
C GLU A 179 1.83 -21.81 -5.35
N MET A 180 2.50 -20.66 -5.32
CA MET A 180 3.25 -20.19 -4.15
C MET A 180 2.33 -19.95 -2.95
N ILE A 181 1.19 -19.30 -3.15
CA ILE A 181 0.21 -19.04 -2.10
C ILE A 181 -0.31 -20.38 -1.53
N VAL A 182 -0.64 -21.33 -2.38
CA VAL A 182 -1.13 -22.65 -1.94
C VAL A 182 -0.04 -23.42 -1.20
N ALA A 183 1.20 -23.42 -1.69
CA ALA A 183 2.33 -24.07 -1.03
C ALA A 183 2.62 -23.47 0.35
N ALA A 184 2.53 -22.16 0.50
CA ALA A 184 2.68 -21.48 1.79
C ALA A 184 1.60 -21.90 2.80
N ARG A 185 0.37 -22.11 2.37
CA ARG A 185 -0.73 -22.59 3.24
C ARG A 185 -0.58 -24.04 3.66
N GLN A 186 0.12 -24.87 2.88
CA GLN A 186 0.30 -26.30 3.13
C GLN A 186 1.51 -26.61 4.02
N SER A 187 2.37 -25.66 4.30
CA SER A 187 3.57 -25.84 5.11
C SER A 187 3.41 -25.28 6.51
N VAL A 188 4.05 -25.92 7.48
CA VAL A 188 4.24 -25.42 8.86
C VAL A 188 5.66 -24.87 9.08
N ASP A 189 6.57 -25.06 8.10
CA ASP A 189 7.92 -24.51 8.15
C ASP A 189 7.88 -23.00 7.88
N GLN A 190 8.08 -22.21 8.92
CA GLN A 190 8.00 -20.76 8.86
C GLN A 190 9.07 -20.13 7.95
N THR A 191 10.26 -20.72 7.89
CA THR A 191 11.35 -20.23 7.02
C THR A 191 11.01 -20.45 5.55
N TYR A 192 10.51 -21.62 5.21
CA TYR A 192 10.05 -21.93 3.86
C TYR A 192 8.86 -21.03 3.46
N ARG A 193 7.88 -20.88 4.36
CA ARG A 193 6.73 -19.98 4.11
C ARG A 193 7.18 -18.53 3.90
N LYS A 194 8.15 -18.03 4.69
CA LYS A 194 8.69 -16.66 4.52
C LYS A 194 9.29 -16.47 3.12
N SER A 195 10.04 -17.46 2.61
CA SER A 195 10.62 -17.39 1.27
C SER A 195 9.55 -17.38 0.17
N LEU A 196 8.49 -18.17 0.32
CA LEU A 196 7.36 -18.17 -0.63
C LEU A 196 6.59 -16.84 -0.61
N TYR A 197 6.32 -16.28 0.58
CA TYR A 197 5.65 -14.98 0.68
C TYR A 197 6.48 -13.85 0.11
N LYS A 198 7.82 -13.89 0.26
CA LYS A 198 8.69 -12.89 -0.38
C LYS A 198 8.58 -12.96 -1.91
N ALA A 199 8.70 -14.17 -2.49
CA ALA A 199 8.56 -14.36 -3.93
C ALA A 199 7.15 -13.97 -4.44
N ALA A 200 6.11 -14.35 -3.70
CA ALA A 200 4.73 -13.95 -4.02
C ALA A 200 4.55 -12.43 -4.01
N MET A 201 5.11 -11.73 -3.02
CA MET A 201 5.06 -10.26 -2.99
C MET A 201 5.82 -9.62 -4.15
N ASP A 202 6.94 -10.18 -4.57
CA ASP A 202 7.66 -9.69 -5.75
C ASP A 202 6.78 -9.79 -7.02
N ILE A 203 6.08 -10.92 -7.22
CA ILE A 203 5.14 -11.08 -8.34
C ILE A 203 3.99 -10.06 -8.23
N ILE A 204 3.40 -9.86 -7.05
CA ILE A 204 2.33 -8.88 -6.84
C ILE A 204 2.80 -7.47 -7.18
N MET A 205 4.02 -7.12 -6.77
CA MET A 205 4.61 -5.81 -7.09
C MET A 205 4.90 -5.65 -8.58
N ASP A 206 5.34 -6.70 -9.26
CA ASP A 206 5.57 -6.69 -10.72
C ASP A 206 4.27 -6.54 -11.52
N TRP A 207 3.16 -7.03 -11.01
CA TRP A 207 1.84 -6.76 -11.58
C TRP A 207 1.43 -5.29 -11.52
N GLY A 208 2.02 -4.50 -10.62
CA GLY A 208 1.76 -3.07 -10.49
C GLY A 208 0.32 -2.71 -10.07
N VAL A 209 -0.41 -3.65 -9.48
CA VAL A 209 -1.84 -3.50 -9.13
C VAL A 209 -2.05 -2.87 -7.76
N GLU A 210 -1.01 -2.85 -6.94
CA GLU A 210 -1.06 -2.27 -5.59
C GLU A 210 0.21 -1.47 -5.31
N VAL A 211 0.05 -0.29 -4.75
CA VAL A 211 1.14 0.55 -4.25
C VAL A 211 1.06 0.54 -2.73
N PRO A 212 1.95 -0.19 -2.04
CA PRO A 212 2.07 -0.11 -0.58
C PRO A 212 2.45 1.32 -0.18
N VAL A 213 1.78 1.88 0.81
CA VAL A 213 2.04 3.28 1.20
C VAL A 213 2.47 3.36 2.66
N TYR A 214 1.58 3.07 3.60
CA TYR A 214 1.88 3.10 5.02
C TYR A 214 0.93 2.23 5.83
N GLN A 215 1.37 1.88 7.04
CA GLN A 215 0.53 1.30 8.08
C GLN A 215 0.46 2.25 9.28
N ARG A 216 -0.68 2.24 9.97
CA ARG A 216 -0.86 2.97 11.22
C ARG A 216 -0.71 2.03 12.41
N SER A 217 -0.19 2.56 13.51
CA SER A 217 -0.24 1.88 14.80
C SER A 217 -1.64 1.93 15.39
N GLU A 218 -2.05 0.88 16.08
CA GLU A 218 -3.25 0.91 16.91
C GLU A 218 -3.02 1.85 18.09
N CYS A 219 -4.06 2.59 18.46
CA CYS A 219 -3.98 3.56 19.54
C CYS A 219 -5.12 3.33 20.55
N TYR A 220 -4.74 3.18 21.81
CA TYR A 220 -5.67 3.12 22.94
C TYR A 220 -5.36 4.27 23.89
N ILE A 221 -6.40 5.01 24.28
CA ILE A 221 -6.27 6.17 25.17
C ILE A 221 -6.90 5.83 26.51
N PHE A 222 -6.12 5.96 27.57
CA PHE A 222 -6.55 5.73 28.95
C PHE A 222 -6.32 6.96 29.82
N SER A 223 -7.17 7.12 30.87
CA SER A 223 -6.94 8.12 31.91
C SER A 223 -5.85 7.61 32.85
N SER A 224 -4.70 8.26 32.85
CA SER A 224 -3.60 7.95 33.78
C SER A 224 -3.91 8.26 35.24
N GLU A 225 -4.98 9.06 35.53
CA GLU A 225 -5.44 9.31 36.86
C GLU A 225 -6.29 8.16 37.42
N ARG A 226 -6.93 7.39 36.53
CA ARG A 226 -7.86 6.32 36.92
C ARG A 226 -7.30 4.92 36.74
N ILE A 227 -6.41 4.74 35.76
CA ILE A 227 -5.86 3.45 35.38
C ILE A 227 -4.39 3.40 35.76
N ASN A 228 -3.98 2.35 36.43
CA ASN A 228 -2.59 2.04 36.64
C ASN A 228 -2.00 1.56 35.29
N ILE A 229 -1.34 2.47 34.57
CA ILE A 229 -0.82 2.22 33.23
C ILE A 229 0.16 1.05 33.18
N SER A 230 0.86 0.75 34.28
CA SER A 230 1.79 -0.37 34.36
C SER A 230 1.12 -1.76 34.30
N THR A 231 -0.20 -1.80 34.46
CA THR A 231 -1.00 -3.04 34.40
C THR A 231 -1.67 -3.25 33.04
N LEU A 232 -1.47 -2.32 32.09
CA LEU A 232 -1.96 -2.51 30.72
C LEU A 232 -1.20 -3.65 30.05
N THR A 233 -1.94 -4.40 29.21
CA THR A 233 -1.36 -5.43 28.35
C THR A 233 -0.24 -4.83 27.51
N PRO A 234 1.01 -5.35 27.59
CA PRO A 234 2.08 -4.94 26.70
C PRO A 234 1.83 -5.47 25.27
N ASP A 235 2.46 -4.84 24.29
CA ASP A 235 2.49 -5.30 22.89
C ASP A 235 1.09 -5.61 22.31
N MET A 236 0.13 -4.71 22.58
CA MET A 236 -1.24 -4.86 22.08
C MET A 236 -1.28 -4.95 20.55
N THR A 237 -2.16 -5.84 20.07
CA THR A 237 -2.45 -6.05 18.65
C THR A 237 -3.95 -5.94 18.41
N PRO A 238 -4.45 -5.88 17.14
CA PRO A 238 -5.89 -5.99 16.86
C PRO A 238 -6.54 -7.27 17.39
N TYR A 239 -5.76 -8.31 17.68
CA TYR A 239 -6.23 -9.63 18.11
C TYR A 239 -5.99 -9.91 19.60
N TRP A 240 -5.12 -9.16 20.26
CA TRP A 240 -4.79 -9.29 21.68
C TRP A 240 -4.58 -7.91 22.27
N SER A 241 -5.42 -7.52 23.21
CA SER A 241 -5.41 -6.19 23.78
C SER A 241 -5.78 -6.24 25.27
N TRP A 242 -5.82 -5.08 25.90
CA TRP A 242 -6.29 -4.93 27.29
C TRP A 242 -7.65 -5.59 27.55
N ARG A 243 -8.52 -5.70 26.54
CA ARG A 243 -9.81 -6.40 26.66
C ARG A 243 -9.65 -7.90 26.85
N SER A 244 -8.60 -8.47 26.28
CA SER A 244 -8.28 -9.90 26.41
C SER A 244 -7.73 -10.26 27.79
N GLU A 245 -7.25 -9.24 28.53
CA GLU A 245 -6.62 -9.36 29.86
C GLU A 245 -7.19 -8.34 30.86
N VAL A 246 -8.47 -8.02 30.73
CA VAL A 246 -9.13 -6.98 31.55
C VAL A 246 -9.02 -7.26 33.04
N GLU A 247 -8.92 -8.52 33.45
CA GLU A 247 -8.74 -8.95 34.84
C GLU A 247 -7.39 -8.55 35.45
N LYS A 248 -6.42 -8.18 34.62
CA LYS A 248 -5.09 -7.69 35.06
C LYS A 248 -5.08 -6.17 35.28
N LEU A 249 -6.11 -5.47 34.80
CA LEU A 249 -6.18 -4.03 34.84
C LEU A 249 -6.52 -3.54 36.25
N GLU A 250 -5.68 -2.69 36.79
CA GLU A 250 -5.87 -2.09 38.10
C GLU A 250 -6.26 -0.61 38.00
N LEU A 251 -7.08 -0.19 38.94
CA LEU A 251 -7.38 1.22 39.16
C LEU A 251 -6.33 1.83 40.10
N ASN A 252 -6.04 3.11 39.94
CA ASN A 252 -5.21 3.89 40.87
C ASN A 252 -5.96 4.19 42.15
#